data_dcf02e75178ccd28ec96f60a3bc52bb2
#
_entry.id   dcf02e75178ccd28ec96f60a3bc52bb2
#
_cell.length_a   1.000
_cell.length_b   1.000
_cell.length_c   1.000
_cell.angle_alpha   90.00
_cell.angle_beta   90.00
_cell.angle_gamma   90.00
#
_symmetry.space_group_name_H-M   'P 1'
#
loop_
_entity.id
_entity.type
_entity.pdbx_description
1 polymer ?
#
loop_
_entity_poly.entity_id
_entity_poly.type
_entity_poly.pdbx_seq_one_letter_code
_entity_poly.pdbx_strand_id
1 'polypeptide(L)'
;MKINTYISRNKHLLAGTIIAGLILSGCLDDNQKPISDNFVVEAFLFAGEPVRNVKIKEIMPLVPEEEDTTERIIPDATVILSEQDQQYFLMFDPSTGNYIYPGIDIHVSTGDLFRLEIRVGDRIATSETIVPEKPTGVELSENIMVIPHLTLSLGLRDQIISLFFNERITLKWDNPREESYFVVIERRETTLDPILPEQVPEEAKTLLSSFRFISEPSQDSSFEIIGIALETYGRHVAKVYRVNKEYEDLFNNLEQDSSDLNEPPSNIVNAIGIFTAFALDSVFFEINRE
;
A
#
# COMPACT_ATOMS: atom_id res chain seq x y z
N MET A 1 -32.74 -75.32 38.50
CA MET A 1 -32.61 -75.57 40.00
C MET A 1 -32.07 -74.28 40.62
N LYS A 2 -32.91 -73.72 41.53
CA LYS A 2 -32.58 -72.71 42.56
C LYS A 2 -32.03 -71.36 42.08
N ILE A 3 -32.80 -70.26 42.05
CA ILE A 3 -33.48 -69.51 43.14
C ILE A 3 -32.51 -68.63 43.92
N ASN A 4 -32.94 -67.38 43.93
CA ASN A 4 -32.96 -66.38 45.01
C ASN A 4 -31.87 -65.29 44.91
N THR A 5 -32.38 -64.11 44.71
CA THR A 5 -32.77 -63.04 45.68
C THR A 5 -31.56 -62.24 46.17
N TYR A 6 -31.51 -60.94 45.91
CA TYR A 6 -31.92 -59.99 46.95
C TYR A 6 -31.92 -58.57 46.43
N ILE A 7 -33.02 -57.94 46.64
CA ILE A 7 -33.24 -56.49 46.63
C ILE A 7 -32.49 -55.89 47.82
N SER A 8 -31.73 -54.84 47.60
CA SER A 8 -31.65 -53.74 48.56
C SER A 8 -30.68 -52.61 48.13
N ARG A 9 -31.19 -51.39 48.14
CA ARG A 9 -30.49 -50.14 48.45
C ARG A 9 -29.80 -49.43 47.32
N ASN A 10 -30.62 -48.76 46.52
CA ASN A 10 -30.24 -47.55 45.78
C ASN A 10 -30.92 -46.34 46.42
N LYS A 11 -30.31 -45.76 47.43
CA LYS A 11 -30.69 -44.45 47.98
C LYS A 11 -29.53 -43.43 47.98
N HIS A 12 -28.40 -43.78 47.44
CA HIS A 12 -27.24 -42.87 47.39
C HIS A 12 -26.78 -42.45 45.98
N LEU A 13 -27.54 -42.85 44.94
CA LEU A 13 -27.18 -42.52 43.55
C LEU A 13 -27.85 -41.22 42.97
N LEU A 14 -28.76 -40.62 43.75
CA LEU A 14 -29.50 -39.44 43.31
C LEU A 14 -28.91 -38.10 43.81
N ALA A 15 -27.93 -38.14 44.72
CA ALA A 15 -27.27 -36.92 45.21
C ALA A 15 -25.97 -36.55 44.48
N GLY A 16 -25.41 -37.49 43.71
CA GLY A 16 -24.16 -37.26 42.96
C GLY A 16 -24.34 -36.62 41.58
N THR A 17 -25.52 -36.68 40.99
CA THR A 17 -25.79 -36.24 39.62
C THR A 17 -26.17 -34.75 39.52
N ILE A 18 -26.53 -34.10 40.64
CA ILE A 18 -26.91 -32.66 40.66
C ILE A 18 -25.69 -31.75 40.87
N ILE A 19 -24.58 -32.26 41.41
CA ILE A 19 -23.37 -31.46 41.64
C ILE A 19 -22.46 -31.44 40.41
N ALA A 20 -22.57 -32.35 39.47
CA ALA A 20 -21.79 -32.39 38.23
C ALA A 20 -22.32 -31.46 37.13
N GLY A 21 -23.52 -30.87 37.29
CA GLY A 21 -24.14 -29.98 36.30
C GLY A 21 -23.86 -28.49 36.48
N LEU A 22 -23.14 -28.08 37.53
CA LEU A 22 -22.96 -26.68 37.91
C LEU A 22 -21.54 -26.12 37.68
N ILE A 23 -20.66 -26.90 37.08
CA ILE A 23 -19.24 -26.43 36.80
C ILE A 23 -18.97 -26.18 35.32
N LEU A 24 -19.97 -26.23 34.44
CA LEU A 24 -19.81 -25.97 33.00
C LEU A 24 -20.40 -24.62 32.54
N SER A 25 -20.70 -23.71 33.45
CA SER A 25 -20.82 -22.29 33.11
C SER A 25 -19.44 -21.64 33.24
N GLY A 26 -18.47 -22.15 32.49
CA GLY A 26 -17.27 -21.41 32.15
C GLY A 26 -17.72 -20.20 31.36
N CYS A 27 -17.50 -19.01 31.91
CA CYS A 27 -17.57 -17.75 31.20
C CYS A 27 -16.72 -17.89 29.93
N LEU A 28 -17.38 -18.01 28.80
CA LEU A 28 -16.83 -17.50 27.56
C LEU A 28 -16.79 -15.99 27.77
N ASP A 29 -15.65 -15.50 28.21
CA ASP A 29 -15.31 -14.09 28.13
C ASP A 29 -15.16 -13.78 26.63
N ASP A 30 -16.32 -13.58 25.99
CA ASP A 30 -16.42 -13.14 24.61
C ASP A 30 -16.21 -11.63 24.59
N ASN A 31 -15.10 -11.18 25.18
CA ASN A 31 -14.58 -9.81 25.06
C ASN A 31 -13.64 -9.67 23.86
N GLN A 32 -13.78 -10.47 22.84
CA GLN A 32 -13.38 -10.05 21.52
C GLN A 32 -14.41 -9.02 21.06
N LYS A 33 -14.10 -7.74 21.30
CA LYS A 33 -14.76 -6.65 20.57
C LYS A 33 -14.80 -7.05 19.10
N PRO A 34 -15.98 -7.03 18.48
CA PRO A 34 -16.07 -7.40 17.07
C PRO A 34 -15.10 -6.51 16.29
N ILE A 35 -14.25 -7.15 15.47
CA ILE A 35 -13.32 -6.51 14.53
C ILE A 35 -14.07 -5.49 13.64
N SER A 36 -15.39 -5.62 13.51
CA SER A 36 -16.29 -4.77 12.73
C SER A 36 -16.35 -3.31 13.15
N ASP A 37 -15.77 -2.94 14.27
CA ASP A 37 -15.80 -1.57 14.78
C ASP A 37 -14.56 -0.74 14.41
N ASN A 38 -13.49 -1.28 13.85
CA ASN A 38 -12.32 -0.53 13.41
C ASN A 38 -12.49 0.00 11.99
N PHE A 39 -11.72 1.00 11.64
CA PHE A 39 -11.61 1.50 10.27
C PHE A 39 -10.16 1.55 9.82
N VAL A 40 -9.95 1.59 8.51
CA VAL A 40 -8.64 1.65 7.89
C VAL A 40 -8.38 3.08 7.42
N VAL A 41 -7.18 3.57 7.68
CA VAL A 41 -6.70 4.88 7.26
C VAL A 41 -5.57 4.71 6.27
N GLU A 42 -5.68 5.35 5.12
CA GLU A 42 -4.61 5.51 4.14
C GLU A 42 -4.40 7.01 3.93
N ALA A 43 -3.36 7.56 4.51
CA ALA A 43 -3.09 8.99 4.46
C ALA A 43 -1.66 9.27 4.01
N PHE A 44 -1.53 9.97 2.88
CA PHE A 44 -0.26 10.24 2.23
C PHE A 44 -0.09 11.73 1.96
N LEU A 45 0.99 12.32 2.47
CA LEU A 45 1.40 13.68 2.17
C LEU A 45 2.57 13.67 1.19
N PHE A 46 2.61 14.63 0.28
CA PHE A 46 3.70 14.80 -0.67
C PHE A 46 4.27 16.20 -0.54
N ALA A 47 5.59 16.30 -0.33
CA ALA A 47 6.26 17.59 -0.21
C ALA A 47 6.03 18.46 -1.46
N GLY A 48 5.52 19.68 -1.24
CA GLY A 48 5.21 20.62 -2.30
C GLY A 48 3.88 20.39 -3.03
N GLU A 49 3.08 19.40 -2.62
CA GLU A 49 1.80 19.10 -3.24
C GLU A 49 0.60 19.43 -2.31
N PRO A 50 -0.58 19.69 -2.86
CA PRO A 50 -1.80 19.84 -2.08
C PRO A 50 -2.20 18.55 -1.36
N VAL A 51 -2.80 18.66 -0.17
CA VAL A 51 -3.30 17.52 0.60
C VAL A 51 -4.56 16.97 -0.05
N ARG A 52 -4.46 15.78 -0.68
CA ARG A 52 -5.56 15.16 -1.44
C ARG A 52 -5.65 13.63 -1.30
N ASN A 53 -4.71 13.01 -0.58
CA ASN A 53 -4.57 11.57 -0.55
C ASN A 53 -4.81 11.03 0.86
N VAL A 54 -5.98 11.31 1.41
CA VAL A 54 -6.44 10.75 2.69
C VAL A 54 -7.73 9.97 2.45
N LYS A 55 -7.71 8.67 2.71
CA LYS A 55 -8.84 7.77 2.51
C LYS A 55 -9.16 7.05 3.82
N ILE A 56 -10.44 6.94 4.13
CA ILE A 56 -10.93 6.24 5.32
C ILE A 56 -11.93 5.17 4.87
N LYS A 57 -11.67 3.92 5.25
CA LYS A 57 -12.42 2.75 4.79
C LYS A 57 -12.94 1.93 5.96
N GLU A 58 -14.08 1.26 5.76
CA GLU A 58 -14.52 0.20 6.67
C GLU A 58 -13.61 -1.03 6.56
N ILE A 59 -13.43 -1.75 7.67
CA ILE A 59 -12.84 -3.08 7.62
C ILE A 59 -13.88 -4.04 7.06
N MET A 60 -13.54 -4.69 5.97
CA MET A 60 -14.37 -5.75 5.41
C MET A 60 -13.99 -7.10 6.04
N PRO A 61 -14.94 -7.84 6.62
CA PRO A 61 -14.67 -9.20 7.05
C PRO A 61 -14.34 -10.07 5.83
N LEU A 62 -13.36 -10.95 5.96
CA LEU A 62 -13.08 -11.99 4.97
C LEU A 62 -14.27 -12.96 4.94
N VAL A 63 -15.19 -12.72 4.00
CA VAL A 63 -16.29 -13.65 3.71
C VAL A 63 -15.91 -14.45 2.47
N PRO A 64 -15.74 -15.79 2.56
CA PRO A 64 -15.21 -16.60 1.45
C PRO A 64 -16.12 -16.69 0.22
N GLU A 65 -17.35 -16.20 0.28
CA GLU A 65 -18.38 -16.45 -0.74
C GLU A 65 -18.86 -15.20 -1.51
N GLU A 66 -18.40 -14.00 -1.18
CA GLU A 66 -18.77 -12.79 -1.92
C GLU A 66 -17.56 -12.18 -2.61
N GLU A 67 -17.59 -12.17 -3.94
CA GLU A 67 -16.63 -11.47 -4.82
C GLU A 67 -16.77 -9.92 -4.75
N ASP A 68 -17.38 -9.36 -3.70
CA ASP A 68 -17.50 -7.91 -3.55
C ASP A 68 -16.19 -7.35 -3.01
N THR A 69 -15.28 -7.02 -3.93
CA THR A 69 -14.01 -6.34 -3.67
C THR A 69 -14.16 -4.81 -3.60
N THR A 70 -15.40 -4.29 -3.57
CA THR A 70 -15.65 -2.85 -3.58
C THR A 70 -15.24 -2.23 -2.25
N GLU A 71 -14.28 -1.31 -2.29
CA GLU A 71 -13.88 -0.55 -1.09
C GLU A 71 -15.06 0.22 -0.51
N ARG A 72 -15.34 0.04 0.77
CA ARG A 72 -16.37 0.80 1.49
C ARG A 72 -15.75 2.03 2.14
N ILE A 73 -15.93 3.16 1.48
CA ILE A 73 -15.43 4.44 1.96
C ILE A 73 -16.36 4.99 3.05
N ILE A 74 -15.79 5.60 4.08
CA ILE A 74 -16.52 6.34 5.13
C ILE A 74 -16.52 7.82 4.74
N PRO A 75 -17.64 8.40 4.26
CA PRO A 75 -17.67 9.77 3.74
C PRO A 75 -17.95 10.84 4.80
N ASP A 76 -18.37 10.46 6.01
CA ASP A 76 -18.87 11.33 7.07
C ASP A 76 -17.91 11.45 8.27
N ALA A 77 -16.66 11.03 8.09
CA ALA A 77 -15.63 11.23 9.10
C ALA A 77 -15.24 12.71 9.22
N THR A 78 -14.92 13.15 10.44
CA THR A 78 -14.23 14.42 10.64
C THR A 78 -12.73 14.18 10.57
N VAL A 79 -12.05 14.79 9.61
CA VAL A 79 -10.61 14.64 9.39
C VAL A 79 -9.91 15.97 9.58
N ILE A 80 -8.96 16.01 10.52
CA ILE A 80 -8.21 17.21 10.89
C ILE A 80 -6.73 16.90 10.71
N LEU A 81 -6.06 17.69 9.90
CA LEU A 81 -4.62 17.71 9.78
C LEU A 81 -4.09 18.92 10.54
N SER A 82 -3.07 18.73 11.36
CA SER A 82 -2.50 19.82 12.17
C SER A 82 -1.00 19.93 11.91
N GLU A 83 -0.53 21.15 11.79
CA GLU A 83 0.89 21.50 11.73
C GLU A 83 1.14 22.60 12.76
N GLN A 84 2.05 22.37 13.70
CA GLN A 84 2.25 23.26 14.85
C GLN A 84 0.91 23.59 15.57
N ASP A 85 0.51 24.87 15.58
CA ASP A 85 -0.75 25.35 16.19
C ASP A 85 -1.88 25.56 15.16
N GLN A 86 -1.64 25.26 13.89
CA GLN A 86 -2.63 25.40 12.81
C GLN A 86 -3.38 24.09 12.60
N GLN A 87 -4.69 24.20 12.35
CA GLN A 87 -5.56 23.06 12.06
C GLN A 87 -6.23 23.24 10.71
N TYR A 88 -6.21 22.19 9.91
CA TYR A 88 -6.76 22.13 8.57
C TYR A 88 -7.83 21.04 8.51
N PHE A 89 -9.08 21.45 8.28
CA PHE A 89 -10.20 20.52 8.17
C PHE A 89 -10.28 20.01 6.72
N LEU A 90 -10.15 18.70 6.54
CA LEU A 90 -10.28 18.07 5.24
C LEU A 90 -11.75 17.80 4.94
N MET A 91 -12.12 17.93 3.67
CA MET A 91 -13.47 17.69 3.17
C MET A 91 -13.48 16.45 2.28
N PHE A 92 -14.54 15.67 2.40
CA PHE A 92 -14.73 14.51 1.54
C PHE A 92 -15.03 14.93 0.09
N ASP A 93 -14.28 14.38 -0.85
CA ASP A 93 -14.51 14.53 -2.28
C ASP A 93 -15.12 13.24 -2.86
N PRO A 94 -16.42 13.22 -3.19
CA PRO A 94 -17.08 12.00 -3.67
C PRO A 94 -16.60 11.58 -5.07
N SER A 95 -15.91 12.43 -5.81
CA SER A 95 -15.38 12.08 -7.14
C SER A 95 -14.16 11.18 -7.06
N THR A 96 -13.36 11.31 -5.99
CA THR A 96 -12.13 10.53 -5.76
C THR A 96 -12.27 9.52 -4.62
N GLY A 97 -13.26 9.69 -3.73
CA GLY A 97 -13.40 8.93 -2.50
C GLY A 97 -12.36 9.31 -1.42
N ASN A 98 -11.70 10.44 -1.59
CA ASN A 98 -10.66 10.92 -0.67
C ASN A 98 -11.15 12.13 0.13
N TYR A 99 -10.51 12.36 1.27
CA TYR A 99 -10.57 13.62 1.99
C TYR A 99 -9.47 14.54 1.48
N ILE A 100 -9.83 15.76 1.11
CA ILE A 100 -8.93 16.76 0.53
C ILE A 100 -8.99 18.05 1.35
N TYR A 101 -7.89 18.80 1.39
CA TYR A 101 -7.92 20.17 1.89
C TYR A 101 -8.28 21.13 0.76
N PRO A 102 -9.39 21.88 0.87
CA PRO A 102 -9.86 22.77 -0.19
C PRO A 102 -9.13 24.11 -0.24
N GLY A 103 -8.36 24.47 0.79
CA GLY A 103 -7.58 25.70 0.88
C GLY A 103 -6.27 25.62 0.12
N ILE A 104 -5.54 26.73 0.11
CA ILE A 104 -4.24 26.88 -0.55
C ILE A 104 -3.14 27.32 0.43
N ASP A 105 -3.47 27.45 1.70
CA ASP A 105 -2.63 28.00 2.76
C ASP A 105 -1.82 26.91 3.51
N ILE A 106 -2.07 25.62 3.25
CA ILE A 106 -1.22 24.55 3.71
C ILE A 106 -0.07 24.32 2.75
N HIS A 107 1.14 24.27 3.28
CA HIS A 107 2.35 23.96 2.54
C HIS A 107 3.04 22.76 3.18
N VAL A 108 3.04 21.63 2.48
CA VAL A 108 3.76 20.44 2.94
C VAL A 108 5.23 20.60 2.60
N SER A 109 6.06 20.99 3.58
CA SER A 109 7.48 21.23 3.38
C SER A 109 8.34 20.18 4.09
N THR A 110 9.52 19.92 3.59
CA THR A 110 10.45 18.97 4.21
C THR A 110 10.81 19.39 5.62
N GLY A 111 10.79 18.44 6.56
CA GLY A 111 11.03 18.67 7.98
C GLY A 111 9.79 19.02 8.80
N ASP A 112 8.65 19.33 8.16
CA ASP A 112 7.41 19.61 8.87
C ASP A 112 6.86 18.37 9.56
N LEU A 113 6.36 18.55 10.78
CA LEU A 113 5.65 17.53 11.54
C LEU A 113 4.16 17.76 11.39
N PHE A 114 3.47 16.82 10.78
CA PHE A 114 2.02 16.78 10.67
C PHE A 114 1.41 15.79 11.64
N ARG A 115 0.28 16.16 12.24
CA ARG A 115 -0.57 15.29 13.05
C ARG A 115 -1.91 15.13 12.38
N LEU A 116 -2.38 13.90 12.32
CA LEU A 116 -3.68 13.53 11.77
C LEU A 116 -4.60 13.11 12.91
N GLU A 117 -5.80 13.69 12.96
CA GLU A 117 -6.88 13.27 13.83
C GLU A 117 -8.11 12.94 13.00
N ILE A 118 -8.68 11.76 13.22
CA ILE A 118 -9.85 11.27 12.50
C ILE A 118 -10.91 10.88 13.52
N ARG A 119 -12.14 11.35 13.31
CA ARG A 119 -13.30 11.01 14.12
C ARG A 119 -14.36 10.33 13.28
N VAL A 120 -14.70 9.11 13.65
CA VAL A 120 -15.78 8.31 13.04
C VAL A 120 -16.74 7.90 14.15
N GLY A 121 -17.93 8.53 14.21
CA GLY A 121 -18.83 8.41 15.35
C GLY A 121 -18.16 8.85 16.66
N ASP A 122 -18.13 7.98 17.65
CA ASP A 122 -17.52 8.24 18.97
C ASP A 122 -16.01 7.90 19.03
N ARG A 123 -15.43 7.44 17.91
CA ARG A 123 -14.03 7.00 17.86
C ARG A 123 -13.12 8.11 17.38
N ILE A 124 -11.96 8.16 17.98
CA ILE A 124 -10.89 9.08 17.61
C ILE A 124 -9.64 8.26 17.34
N ALA A 125 -9.13 8.36 16.12
CA ALA A 125 -7.83 7.84 15.72
C ALA A 125 -6.85 9.00 15.53
N THR A 126 -5.58 8.75 15.84
CA THR A 126 -4.53 9.76 15.71
C THR A 126 -3.24 9.16 15.17
N SER A 127 -2.48 9.96 14.46
CA SER A 127 -1.13 9.61 13.99
C SER A 127 -0.30 10.86 13.78
N GLU A 128 1.01 10.68 13.62
CA GLU A 128 1.91 11.75 13.22
C GLU A 128 2.94 11.25 12.20
N THR A 129 3.42 12.15 11.35
CA THR A 129 4.49 11.89 10.41
C THR A 129 5.33 13.15 10.18
N ILE A 130 6.60 12.96 9.84
CA ILE A 130 7.51 14.03 9.46
C ILE A 130 7.74 13.93 7.96
N VAL A 131 7.62 15.07 7.26
CA VAL A 131 7.92 15.12 5.82
C VAL A 131 9.41 14.93 5.61
N PRO A 132 9.85 13.87 4.89
CA PRO A 132 11.26 13.60 4.70
C PRO A 132 11.95 14.67 3.84
N GLU A 133 13.27 14.75 3.93
CA GLU A 133 14.05 15.61 3.04
C GLU A 133 14.00 15.09 1.59
N LYS A 134 14.08 15.99 0.63
CA LYS A 134 14.17 15.63 -0.79
C LYS A 134 15.38 14.76 -1.08
N PRO A 135 15.26 13.79 -1.99
CA PRO A 135 16.41 13.14 -2.59
C PRO A 135 17.37 14.19 -3.21
N THR A 136 18.67 13.94 -3.12
CA THR A 136 19.71 14.77 -3.73
C THR A 136 20.56 13.95 -4.69
N GLY A 137 21.25 14.61 -5.62
CA GLY A 137 22.11 13.93 -6.58
C GLY A 137 21.37 13.03 -7.57
N VAL A 138 20.07 13.30 -7.82
CA VAL A 138 19.28 12.50 -8.75
C VAL A 138 19.74 12.76 -10.18
N GLU A 139 20.32 11.75 -10.81
CA GLU A 139 20.88 11.83 -12.15
C GLU A 139 20.69 10.52 -12.93
N LEU A 140 20.70 10.62 -14.25
CA LEU A 140 20.69 9.49 -15.18
C LEU A 140 22.05 9.31 -15.81
N SER A 141 22.44 8.05 -16.07
CA SER A 141 23.64 7.76 -16.86
C SER A 141 23.55 8.32 -18.28
N GLU A 142 22.34 8.31 -18.85
CA GLU A 142 22.00 8.85 -20.17
C GLU A 142 20.58 9.38 -20.17
N ASN A 143 20.33 10.43 -20.98
CA ASN A 143 19.01 11.05 -21.08
C ASN A 143 18.17 10.52 -22.24
N ILE A 144 18.73 9.65 -23.06
CA ILE A 144 18.08 9.05 -24.23
C ILE A 144 18.34 7.55 -24.22
N MET A 145 17.26 6.78 -24.38
CA MET A 145 17.32 5.36 -24.67
C MET A 145 16.82 5.15 -26.10
N VAL A 146 17.57 4.39 -26.91
CA VAL A 146 17.14 4.02 -28.26
C VAL A 146 16.63 2.61 -28.26
N ILE A 147 15.36 2.42 -28.57
CA ILE A 147 14.73 1.11 -28.66
C ILE A 147 14.37 0.82 -30.10
N PRO A 148 14.84 -0.30 -30.67
CA PRO A 148 14.51 -0.68 -32.04
C PRO A 148 13.00 -0.93 -32.17
N HIS A 149 12.46 -0.66 -33.35
CA HIS A 149 11.07 -0.98 -33.64
C HIS A 149 10.86 -2.50 -33.64
N LEU A 150 10.10 -2.98 -32.66
CA LEU A 150 9.83 -4.41 -32.54
C LEU A 150 8.87 -4.86 -33.63
N THR A 151 9.25 -5.91 -34.34
CA THR A 151 8.44 -6.52 -35.40
C THR A 151 8.08 -7.96 -35.09
N LEU A 152 6.86 -8.38 -35.44
CA LEU A 152 6.45 -9.77 -35.37
C LEU A 152 7.19 -10.59 -36.44
N SER A 153 8.39 -11.00 -36.11
CA SER A 153 9.25 -11.83 -36.95
C SER A 153 9.77 -13.02 -36.15
N LEU A 154 10.44 -13.94 -36.81
CA LEU A 154 11.13 -15.06 -36.15
C LEU A 154 12.20 -14.57 -35.14
N GLY A 155 12.65 -13.31 -35.25
CA GLY A 155 13.60 -12.66 -34.34
C GLY A 155 12.97 -11.88 -33.16
N LEU A 156 11.66 -11.88 -33.01
CA LEU A 156 11.00 -11.09 -31.92
C LEU A 156 11.54 -11.49 -30.55
N ARG A 157 11.78 -12.78 -30.30
CA ARG A 157 12.36 -13.23 -29.04
C ARG A 157 13.73 -12.63 -28.78
N ASP A 158 14.58 -12.56 -29.78
CA ASP A 158 15.93 -12.00 -29.64
C ASP A 158 15.88 -10.49 -29.46
N GLN A 159 14.93 -9.80 -30.10
CA GLN A 159 14.67 -8.38 -29.91
C GLN A 159 14.21 -8.10 -28.45
N ILE A 160 13.29 -8.90 -27.89
CA ILE A 160 12.85 -8.79 -26.50
C ILE A 160 14.02 -9.06 -25.54
N ILE A 161 14.83 -10.06 -25.79
CA ILE A 161 16.03 -10.36 -25.00
C ILE A 161 17.02 -9.18 -25.04
N SER A 162 17.20 -8.54 -26.19
CA SER A 162 18.04 -7.34 -26.31
C SER A 162 17.53 -6.20 -25.43
N LEU A 163 16.22 -5.94 -25.42
CA LEU A 163 15.64 -4.92 -24.54
C LEU A 163 15.87 -5.20 -23.05
N PHE A 164 15.96 -6.48 -22.69
CA PHE A 164 16.19 -6.87 -21.30
C PHE A 164 17.64 -6.65 -20.86
N PHE A 165 18.60 -6.88 -21.74
CA PHE A 165 20.02 -6.90 -21.37
C PHE A 165 20.82 -5.68 -21.85
N ASN A 166 20.46 -5.08 -22.97
CA ASN A 166 21.27 -4.06 -23.62
C ASN A 166 20.72 -2.65 -23.44
N GLU A 167 19.39 -2.50 -23.47
CA GLU A 167 18.75 -1.19 -23.42
C GLU A 167 18.41 -0.84 -21.96
N ARG A 168 19.31 -0.08 -21.32
CA ARG A 168 19.13 0.33 -19.91
C ARG A 168 19.75 1.70 -19.63
N ILE A 169 19.13 2.41 -18.70
CA ILE A 169 19.61 3.66 -18.13
C ILE A 169 19.73 3.47 -16.63
N THR A 170 20.86 3.81 -16.04
CA THR A 170 21.04 3.81 -14.59
C THR A 170 20.59 5.15 -14.02
N LEU A 171 19.59 5.12 -13.16
CA LEU A 171 19.19 6.25 -12.31
C LEU A 171 19.95 6.16 -11.00
N LYS A 172 20.53 7.28 -10.52
CA LYS A 172 21.30 7.33 -9.27
C LYS A 172 20.84 8.49 -8.40
N TRP A 173 21.11 8.38 -7.10
CA TRP A 173 20.90 9.45 -6.11
C TRP A 173 21.86 9.28 -4.93
N ASP A 174 22.00 10.33 -4.12
CA ASP A 174 22.80 10.27 -2.91
C ASP A 174 22.03 9.58 -1.79
N ASN A 175 22.63 8.54 -1.17
CA ASN A 175 22.08 7.87 0.00
C ASN A 175 23.14 7.57 1.08
N PRO A 176 23.80 8.58 1.65
CA PRO A 176 24.86 8.35 2.63
C PRO A 176 24.34 7.88 4.00
N ARG A 177 23.04 7.92 4.25
CA ARG A 177 22.41 7.55 5.52
C ARG A 177 21.63 6.25 5.47
N GLU A 178 21.70 5.54 4.34
CA GLU A 178 20.95 4.28 4.12
C GLU A 178 19.45 4.45 4.37
N GLU A 179 18.89 5.57 3.93
CA GLU A 179 17.46 5.86 3.96
C GLU A 179 16.74 5.08 2.86
N SER A 180 15.44 4.87 3.01
CA SER A 180 14.66 4.11 2.04
C SER A 180 14.06 4.97 0.95
N TYR A 181 14.15 4.48 -0.29
CA TYR A 181 13.64 5.13 -1.50
C TYR A 181 12.87 4.13 -2.36
N PHE A 182 11.91 4.64 -3.13
CA PHE A 182 11.35 3.91 -4.27
C PHE A 182 11.33 4.78 -5.52
N VAL A 183 11.31 4.13 -6.67
CA VAL A 183 11.36 4.78 -7.98
C VAL A 183 10.04 4.58 -8.71
N VAL A 184 9.54 5.63 -9.33
CA VAL A 184 8.39 5.59 -10.22
C VAL A 184 8.81 6.15 -11.58
N ILE A 185 8.53 5.40 -12.65
CA ILE A 185 8.70 5.88 -14.02
C ILE A 185 7.33 6.20 -14.57
N GLU A 186 7.15 7.41 -15.06
CA GLU A 186 5.89 7.85 -15.65
C GLU A 186 6.11 8.37 -17.08
N ARG A 187 5.19 8.02 -17.95
CA ARG A 187 5.07 8.59 -19.27
C ARG A 187 4.57 10.04 -19.19
N ARG A 188 5.10 10.91 -20.02
CA ARG A 188 4.67 12.32 -20.11
C ARG A 188 3.86 12.63 -21.36
N GLU A 189 3.88 11.76 -22.36
CA GLU A 189 3.11 11.92 -23.60
C GLU A 189 1.64 11.51 -23.40
N THR A 190 0.74 12.27 -24.00
CA THR A 190 -0.70 11.98 -24.03
C THR A 190 -1.07 11.05 -25.17
N THR A 191 -0.31 11.11 -26.28
CA THR A 191 -0.48 10.22 -27.44
C THR A 191 0.37 8.99 -27.23
N LEU A 192 -0.25 7.82 -27.36
CA LEU A 192 0.45 6.56 -27.23
C LEU A 192 1.18 6.19 -28.51
N ASP A 193 2.49 5.99 -28.43
CA ASP A 193 3.31 5.33 -29.44
C ASP A 193 3.91 4.06 -28.81
N PRO A 194 3.22 2.90 -28.89
CA PRO A 194 3.60 1.69 -28.18
C PRO A 194 4.88 1.07 -28.75
N ILE A 195 5.74 0.58 -27.84
CA ILE A 195 6.96 -0.15 -28.22
C ILE A 195 6.60 -1.54 -28.74
N LEU A 196 5.62 -2.19 -28.12
CA LEU A 196 5.15 -3.51 -28.55
C LEU A 196 4.15 -3.38 -29.70
N PRO A 197 4.27 -4.21 -30.77
CA PRO A 197 3.28 -4.26 -31.83
C PRO A 197 1.88 -4.62 -31.30
N GLU A 198 0.84 -4.04 -31.91
CA GLU A 198 -0.57 -4.31 -31.53
C GLU A 198 -0.93 -5.82 -31.57
N GLN A 199 -0.33 -6.54 -32.48
CA GLN A 199 -0.57 -7.97 -32.72
C GLN A 199 0.06 -8.88 -31.66
N VAL A 200 0.86 -8.37 -30.73
CA VAL A 200 1.38 -9.18 -29.61
C VAL A 200 0.19 -9.66 -28.76
N PRO A 201 0.09 -10.95 -28.44
CA PRO A 201 -0.97 -11.48 -27.61
C PRO A 201 -1.07 -10.76 -26.27
N GLU A 202 -2.31 -10.54 -25.77
CA GLU A 202 -2.55 -9.82 -24.50
C GLU A 202 -1.88 -10.51 -23.30
N GLU A 203 -1.78 -11.86 -23.33
CA GLU A 203 -1.08 -12.60 -22.27
C GLU A 203 0.40 -12.22 -22.21
N ALA A 204 1.04 -12.02 -23.35
CA ALA A 204 2.44 -11.59 -23.43
C ALA A 204 2.59 -10.12 -23.03
N LYS A 205 1.65 -9.25 -23.40
CA LYS A 205 1.63 -7.86 -22.95
C LYS A 205 1.45 -7.77 -21.43
N THR A 206 0.53 -8.56 -20.87
CA THR A 206 0.31 -8.64 -19.42
C THR A 206 1.56 -9.09 -18.68
N LEU A 207 2.26 -10.11 -19.22
CA LEU A 207 3.53 -10.56 -18.62
C LEU A 207 4.59 -9.44 -18.65
N LEU A 208 4.69 -8.70 -19.75
CA LEU A 208 5.65 -7.61 -19.89
C LEU A 208 5.28 -6.38 -19.03
N SER A 209 3.99 -6.07 -18.91
CA SER A 209 3.50 -5.00 -18.04
C SER A 209 3.62 -5.31 -16.55
N SER A 210 3.89 -6.57 -16.16
CA SER A 210 4.17 -6.91 -14.76
C SER A 210 5.54 -6.42 -14.29
N PHE A 211 6.44 -6.07 -15.20
CA PHE A 211 7.68 -5.31 -14.91
C PHE A 211 7.32 -3.83 -14.65
N ARG A 212 6.66 -3.58 -13.53
CA ARG A 212 6.09 -2.26 -13.23
C ARG A 212 7.15 -1.19 -13.04
N PHE A 213 6.75 0.01 -13.39
CA PHE A 213 7.47 1.27 -13.22
C PHE A 213 7.50 1.79 -11.77
N ILE A 214 7.18 0.97 -10.79
CA ILE A 214 7.25 1.30 -9.36
C ILE A 214 8.14 0.24 -8.73
N SER A 215 9.29 0.66 -8.22
CA SER A 215 10.16 -0.21 -7.45
C SER A 215 9.62 -0.42 -6.03
N GLU A 216 10.05 -1.47 -5.40
CA GLU A 216 9.91 -1.65 -3.96
C GLU A 216 10.76 -0.62 -3.22
N PRO A 217 10.38 -0.22 -1.99
CA PRO A 217 11.25 0.57 -1.12
C PRO A 217 12.54 -0.18 -0.85
N SER A 218 13.69 0.47 -1.09
CA SER A 218 15.00 -0.09 -0.79
C SER A 218 15.96 0.99 -0.30
N GLN A 219 17.08 0.57 0.31
CA GLN A 219 18.15 1.46 0.74
C GLN A 219 19.22 1.64 -0.35
N ASP A 220 18.96 1.16 -1.55
CA ASP A 220 19.84 1.35 -2.69
C ASP A 220 19.98 2.84 -3.03
N SER A 221 21.07 3.17 -3.72
CA SER A 221 21.35 4.49 -4.27
C SER A 221 21.30 4.53 -5.80
N SER A 222 20.78 3.46 -6.42
CA SER A 222 20.62 3.37 -7.87
C SER A 222 19.49 2.42 -8.27
N PHE A 223 18.95 2.66 -9.46
CA PHE A 223 17.90 1.83 -10.07
C PHE A 223 18.16 1.67 -11.56
N GLU A 224 18.03 0.45 -12.08
CA GLU A 224 18.20 0.17 -13.52
C GLU A 224 16.84 0.27 -14.23
N ILE A 225 16.69 1.28 -15.09
CA ILE A 225 15.55 1.41 -15.99
C ILE A 225 15.86 0.55 -17.21
N ILE A 226 15.14 -0.55 -17.38
CA ILE A 226 15.35 -1.50 -18.49
C ILE A 226 14.32 -1.27 -19.59
N GLY A 227 14.75 -1.38 -20.84
CA GLY A 227 13.91 -1.10 -22.02
C GLY A 227 12.64 -1.93 -22.10
N ILE A 228 12.67 -3.19 -21.64
CA ILE A 228 11.50 -4.08 -21.65
C ILE A 228 10.38 -3.60 -20.71
N ALA A 229 10.72 -2.84 -19.66
CA ALA A 229 9.74 -2.32 -18.71
C ALA A 229 9.02 -1.06 -19.23
N LEU A 230 9.42 -0.54 -20.38
CA LEU A 230 8.85 0.66 -20.99
C LEU A 230 7.79 0.27 -22.01
N GLU A 231 6.63 0.92 -21.93
CA GLU A 231 5.46 0.60 -22.78
C GLU A 231 5.42 1.43 -24.07
N THR A 232 5.96 2.65 -24.02
CA THR A 232 5.81 3.63 -25.10
C THR A 232 7.11 4.37 -25.39
N TYR A 233 7.25 4.81 -26.64
CA TYR A 233 8.24 5.81 -27.02
C TYR A 233 7.87 7.19 -26.47
N GLY A 234 8.81 8.14 -26.59
CA GLY A 234 8.63 9.55 -26.21
C GLY A 234 9.16 9.86 -24.82
N ARG A 235 8.68 10.96 -24.24
CA ARG A 235 9.21 11.54 -23.02
C ARG A 235 8.69 10.86 -21.76
N HIS A 236 9.64 10.56 -20.86
CA HIS A 236 9.38 9.95 -19.56
C HIS A 236 9.99 10.80 -18.44
N VAL A 237 9.50 10.59 -17.23
CA VAL A 237 10.08 11.13 -16.00
C VAL A 237 10.35 9.97 -15.04
N ALA A 238 11.57 9.95 -14.51
CA ALA A 238 11.95 9.09 -13.41
C ALA A 238 11.86 9.92 -12.11
N LYS A 239 11.06 9.46 -11.18
CA LYS A 239 10.83 10.07 -9.88
C LYS A 239 11.44 9.19 -8.80
N VAL A 240 12.30 9.76 -7.96
CA VAL A 240 12.87 9.11 -6.78
C VAL A 240 12.14 9.64 -5.56
N TYR A 241 11.44 8.79 -4.84
CA TYR A 241 10.72 9.13 -3.63
C TYR A 241 11.51 8.67 -2.41
N ARG A 242 11.80 9.57 -1.50
CA ARG A 242 12.24 9.20 -0.15
C ARG A 242 11.02 8.91 0.71
N VAL A 243 11.07 7.82 1.46
CA VAL A 243 9.98 7.33 2.29
C VAL A 243 10.39 7.28 3.75
N ASN A 244 9.39 7.33 4.62
CA ASN A 244 9.58 7.10 6.04
C ASN A 244 9.53 5.61 6.38
N LYS A 245 10.05 5.29 7.55
CA LYS A 245 10.12 3.90 8.03
C LYS A 245 8.75 3.22 8.13
N GLU A 246 7.71 3.93 8.49
CA GLU A 246 6.36 3.36 8.58
C GLU A 246 5.84 2.85 7.22
N TYR A 247 6.26 3.47 6.11
CA TYR A 247 5.92 2.99 4.77
C TYR A 247 6.76 1.76 4.38
N GLU A 248 8.04 1.78 4.67
CA GLU A 248 8.94 0.63 4.47
C GLU A 248 8.47 -0.58 5.27
N ASP A 249 8.12 -0.40 6.56
CA ASP A 249 7.63 -1.46 7.43
C ASP A 249 6.31 -2.05 6.91
N LEU A 250 5.38 -1.21 6.41
CA LEU A 250 4.13 -1.67 5.81
C LEU A 250 4.42 -2.54 4.58
N PHE A 251 5.31 -2.10 3.71
CA PHE A 251 5.64 -2.80 2.46
C PHE A 251 6.29 -4.15 2.75
N ASN A 252 7.29 -4.19 3.62
CA ASN A 252 8.00 -5.42 3.99
C ASN A 252 7.08 -6.48 4.64
N ASN A 253 6.00 -6.05 5.31
CA ASN A 253 5.04 -6.98 5.90
C ASN A 253 4.00 -7.51 4.90
N LEU A 254 3.75 -6.81 3.78
CA LEU A 254 2.88 -7.32 2.72
C LEU A 254 3.49 -8.53 1.98
N GLU A 255 4.81 -8.69 2.03
CA GLU A 255 5.54 -9.83 1.47
C GLU A 255 5.63 -11.05 2.39
N GLN A 256 5.24 -10.91 3.68
CA GLN A 256 5.25 -12.02 4.61
C GLN A 256 4.18 -13.06 4.27
N ASP A 257 4.55 -14.33 4.31
CA ASP A 257 3.70 -15.46 4.00
C ASP A 257 2.45 -15.46 4.91
N SER A 258 1.29 -15.76 4.31
CA SER A 258 -0.02 -15.86 4.96
C SER A 258 -0.10 -16.87 6.14
N SER A 259 1.01 -17.52 6.47
CA SER A 259 1.14 -18.40 7.64
C SER A 259 1.33 -17.65 8.95
N ASP A 260 1.84 -16.43 8.92
CA ASP A 260 1.99 -15.56 10.08
C ASP A 260 0.83 -14.57 10.14
N LEU A 261 -0.18 -14.91 10.94
CA LEU A 261 -1.34 -14.06 11.24
C LEU A 261 -0.93 -12.84 12.10
N ASN A 262 0.06 -12.09 11.66
CA ASN A 262 0.43 -10.87 12.32
C ASN A 262 -0.45 -9.72 11.81
N GLU A 263 -0.94 -8.91 12.75
CA GLU A 263 -1.66 -7.68 12.40
C GLU A 263 -0.75 -6.78 11.53
N PRO A 264 -1.23 -6.22 10.41
CA PRO A 264 -0.41 -5.33 9.58
C PRO A 264 0.17 -4.20 10.43
N PRO A 265 1.42 -3.80 10.20
CA PRO A 265 2.00 -2.68 10.92
C PRO A 265 1.14 -1.43 10.69
N SER A 266 0.86 -0.73 11.77
CA SER A 266 0.05 0.48 11.74
C SER A 266 0.70 1.55 12.61
N ASN A 267 0.82 2.75 12.11
CA ASN A 267 1.21 3.91 12.90
C ASN A 267 -0.01 4.76 13.33
N ILE A 268 -1.21 4.21 13.19
CA ILE A 268 -2.46 4.86 13.58
C ILE A 268 -2.90 4.34 14.96
N VAL A 269 -3.03 5.21 15.92
CA VAL A 269 -3.57 4.89 17.24
C VAL A 269 -5.09 4.78 17.15
N ASN A 270 -5.69 3.71 17.66
CA ASN A 270 -7.13 3.38 17.65
C ASN A 270 -7.76 3.14 16.27
N ALA A 271 -6.97 2.90 15.24
CA ALA A 271 -7.40 2.42 13.93
C ALA A 271 -6.28 1.61 13.28
N ILE A 272 -6.51 1.07 12.10
CA ILE A 272 -5.52 0.33 11.32
C ILE A 272 -5.11 1.20 10.12
N GLY A 273 -3.88 1.07 9.65
CA GLY A 273 -3.42 1.70 8.42
C GLY A 273 -2.20 2.57 8.61
N ILE A 274 -2.04 3.54 7.72
CA ILE A 274 -0.83 4.33 7.61
C ILE A 274 -1.12 5.82 7.43
N PHE A 275 -0.34 6.64 8.13
CA PHE A 275 -0.17 8.06 7.83
C PHE A 275 1.31 8.33 7.64
N THR A 276 1.71 8.71 6.43
CA THR A 276 3.12 8.94 6.08
C THR A 276 3.27 10.08 5.10
N ALA A 277 4.50 10.53 4.92
CA ALA A 277 4.84 11.60 3.99
C ALA A 277 5.98 11.18 3.07
N PHE A 278 5.99 11.76 1.88
CA PHE A 278 6.98 11.54 0.83
C PHE A 278 7.60 12.85 0.39
N ALA A 279 8.87 12.80 0.05
CA ALA A 279 9.51 13.86 -0.73
C ALA A 279 10.13 13.25 -1.99
N LEU A 280 10.06 13.96 -3.10
CA LEU A 280 10.56 13.47 -4.38
C LEU A 280 11.53 14.46 -5.03
N ASP A 281 12.42 13.90 -5.84
CA ASP A 281 13.10 14.60 -6.91
C ASP A 281 12.95 13.80 -8.21
N SER A 282 13.15 14.43 -9.37
CA SER A 282 12.86 13.79 -10.65
C SER A 282 13.76 14.28 -11.77
N VAL A 283 14.01 13.38 -12.72
CA VAL A 283 14.76 13.64 -13.95
C VAL A 283 13.99 13.14 -15.17
N PHE A 284 14.21 13.78 -16.31
CA PHE A 284 13.53 13.44 -17.56
C PHE A 284 14.47 12.67 -18.49
N PHE A 285 13.89 11.74 -19.26
CA PHE A 285 14.57 11.04 -20.34
C PHE A 285 13.62 10.80 -21.50
N GLU A 286 14.17 10.46 -22.63
CA GLU A 286 13.43 10.22 -23.86
C GLU A 286 13.73 8.82 -24.41
N ILE A 287 12.72 8.17 -24.92
CA ILE A 287 12.83 6.89 -25.59
C ILE A 287 12.60 7.12 -27.06
N ASN A 288 13.65 6.94 -27.84
CA ASN A 288 13.63 7.14 -29.26
C ASN A 288 13.53 5.80 -30.00
N ARG A 289 12.87 5.83 -31.14
CA ARG A 289 12.86 4.73 -32.09
C ARG A 289 14.16 4.76 -32.90
N GLU A 290 14.78 3.58 -33.11
CA GLU A 290 15.91 3.43 -34.01
C GLU A 290 15.52 3.71 -35.45
#